data_6eebe8fc68b316b4ae3e794a1dea554a
#
_entry.id   6eebe8fc68b316b4ae3e794a1dea554a
#
_cell.length_a   1.000
_cell.length_b   1.000
_cell.length_c   1.000
_cell.angle_alpha   90.00
_cell.angle_beta   90.00
_cell.angle_gamma   90.00
#
_symmetry.space_group_name_H-M   'P 1'
#
loop_
_entity.id
_entity.type
_entity.pdbx_description
1 polymer ?
#
loop_
_entity_poly.entity_id
_entity_poly.type
_entity_poly.pdbx_seq_one_letter_code
_entity_poly.pdbx_strand_id
1 'polypeptide(L)'
;DKGMICASEQSVTVLESVYKKVKEEFLYRGCYFLKPDELEKVRKTILINGALNAKIVGQKAATIAEMAGIAVPPETKILIGEVESVDISEEFAHEKLSPVLAMYKAKTFDEAIAKAEQLVADGGYGHTSALYIDTREKEKMEKHAAAMKTCRILINTPSSQGGIGDLYNFKLVPSLTLGCGSWGGNSVSENVGVKHLINIKTVAERRENMLWIRTPEKVYFKKGCLPVALDELGTVMHKKRCFIVTDSFLYKNGY
;
A
#
# COMPACT_ATOMS: atom_id res chain seq x y z
N ASP A 1 4.81 18.91 0.73
CA ASP A 1 4.32 18.97 -0.67
C ASP A 1 2.94 19.61 -0.79
N LYS A 2 2.29 19.92 0.34
CA LYS A 2 0.92 20.45 0.43
C LYS A 2 -0.14 19.53 -0.18
N GLY A 3 0.07 18.23 -0.16
CA GLY A 3 -0.84 17.24 -0.71
C GLY A 3 -0.85 17.14 -2.25
N MET A 4 0.09 17.78 -2.93
CA MET A 4 0.14 17.83 -4.40
C MET A 4 0.69 16.56 -5.05
N ILE A 5 1.59 15.83 -4.37
CA ILE A 5 2.08 14.55 -4.89
C ILE A 5 0.91 13.56 -4.93
N CYS A 6 0.70 12.90 -6.06
CA CYS A 6 -0.38 11.92 -6.24
C CYS A 6 -0.35 10.76 -5.21
N ALA A 7 0.78 10.49 -4.58
CA ALA A 7 0.92 9.55 -3.47
C ALA A 7 0.60 10.17 -2.10
N SER A 8 0.22 11.46 -2.02
CA SER A 8 -0.14 12.08 -0.75
C SER A 8 -1.41 11.47 -0.18
N GLU A 9 -1.45 11.38 1.13
CA GLU A 9 -2.61 10.87 1.86
C GLU A 9 -3.83 11.73 1.58
N GLN A 10 -4.89 11.12 1.09
CA GLN A 10 -6.20 11.76 0.84
C GLN A 10 -7.17 11.51 1.98
N SER A 11 -6.93 10.43 2.71
CA SER A 11 -7.78 9.98 3.82
C SER A 11 -6.98 9.18 4.85
N VAL A 12 -7.50 9.11 6.05
CA VAL A 12 -7.01 8.22 7.11
C VAL A 12 -8.18 7.53 7.79
N THR A 13 -8.13 6.20 7.88
CA THR A 13 -9.09 5.41 8.65
C THR A 13 -8.44 4.99 9.95
N VAL A 14 -9.04 5.35 11.07
CA VAL A 14 -8.48 5.17 12.41
C VAL A 14 -9.37 4.26 13.22
N LEU A 15 -8.79 3.26 13.90
CA LEU A 15 -9.51 2.40 14.83
C LEU A 15 -10.04 3.20 16.01
N GLU A 16 -11.27 2.93 16.40
CA GLU A 16 -11.96 3.63 17.51
C GLU A 16 -11.17 3.59 18.82
N SER A 17 -10.49 2.48 19.08
CA SER A 17 -9.66 2.29 20.29
C SER A 17 -8.52 3.29 20.45
N VAL A 18 -8.02 3.85 19.34
CA VAL A 18 -6.92 4.83 19.35
C VAL A 18 -7.32 6.18 18.76
N TYR A 19 -8.58 6.34 18.35
CA TYR A 19 -9.07 7.51 17.62
C TYR A 19 -8.82 8.82 18.37
N LYS A 20 -9.15 8.87 19.66
CA LYS A 20 -8.95 10.06 20.49
C LYS A 20 -7.47 10.47 20.55
N LYS A 21 -6.60 9.50 20.78
CA LYS A 21 -5.15 9.74 20.85
C LYS A 21 -4.58 10.23 19.52
N VAL A 22 -5.02 9.64 18.42
CA VAL A 22 -4.61 10.07 17.07
C VAL A 22 -5.10 11.49 16.79
N LYS A 23 -6.32 11.83 17.14
CA LYS A 23 -6.87 13.17 17.00
C LYS A 23 -6.09 14.21 17.81
N GLU A 24 -5.76 13.90 19.07
CA GLU A 24 -4.93 14.75 19.93
C GLU A 24 -3.54 14.99 19.30
N GLU A 25 -2.93 13.97 18.72
CA GLU A 25 -1.63 14.06 18.06
C GLU A 25 -1.70 14.91 16.78
N PHE A 26 -2.75 14.81 15.99
CA PHE A 26 -2.97 15.69 14.83
C PHE A 26 -3.11 17.15 15.25
N LEU A 27 -3.89 17.43 16.30
CA LEU A 27 -4.04 18.79 16.86
C LEU A 27 -2.69 19.34 17.32
N TYR A 28 -1.95 18.56 18.09
CA TYR A 28 -0.62 18.94 18.58
C TYR A 28 0.35 19.28 17.43
N ARG A 29 0.21 18.61 16.29
CA ARG A 29 1.04 18.86 15.11
C ARG A 29 0.57 19.98 14.20
N GLY A 30 -0.47 20.71 14.58
CA GLY A 30 -0.99 21.89 13.88
C GLY A 30 -2.03 21.56 12.81
N CYS A 31 -2.72 20.45 12.93
CA CYS A 31 -3.91 20.18 12.13
C CYS A 31 -5.14 20.88 12.76
N TYR A 32 -6.10 21.26 11.93
CA TYR A 32 -7.36 21.86 12.33
C TYR A 32 -8.50 20.91 12.00
N PHE A 33 -9.30 20.54 12.99
CA PHE A 33 -10.51 19.74 12.80
C PHE A 33 -11.71 20.66 12.53
N LEU A 34 -12.33 20.47 11.39
CA LEU A 34 -13.48 21.26 10.95
C LEU A 34 -14.69 21.00 11.84
N LYS A 35 -15.37 22.05 12.22
CA LYS A 35 -16.67 21.97 12.90
C LYS A 35 -17.76 21.60 11.87
N PRO A 36 -18.95 21.13 12.30
CA PRO A 36 -20.01 20.71 11.37
C PRO A 36 -20.40 21.77 10.32
N ASP A 37 -20.50 23.03 10.71
CA ASP A 37 -20.81 24.12 9.79
C ASP A 37 -19.65 24.49 8.86
N GLU A 38 -18.42 24.33 9.32
CA GLU A 38 -17.20 24.53 8.54
C GLU A 38 -17.00 23.39 7.54
N LEU A 39 -17.34 22.14 7.92
CA LEU A 39 -17.27 20.98 7.07
C LEU A 39 -18.08 21.16 5.78
N GLU A 40 -19.33 21.64 5.89
CA GLU A 40 -20.19 21.93 4.74
C GLU A 40 -19.61 23.00 3.81
N LYS A 41 -18.96 24.01 4.35
CA LYS A 41 -18.31 25.06 3.55
C LYS A 41 -17.10 24.51 2.79
N VAL A 42 -16.31 23.65 3.44
CA VAL A 42 -15.14 23.01 2.81
C VAL A 42 -15.58 22.00 1.75
N ARG A 43 -16.65 21.20 1.94
CA ARG A 43 -17.22 20.33 0.89
C ARG A 43 -17.47 21.10 -0.40
N LYS A 44 -18.17 22.22 -0.32
CA LYS A 44 -18.46 23.10 -1.47
C LYS A 44 -17.22 23.73 -2.09
N THR A 45 -16.10 23.72 -1.38
CA THR A 45 -14.82 24.26 -1.85
C THR A 45 -13.96 23.19 -2.53
N ILE A 46 -14.07 21.91 -2.09
CA ILE A 46 -13.32 20.79 -2.67
C ILE A 46 -13.74 20.53 -4.12
N LEU A 47 -15.04 20.43 -4.37
CA LEU A 47 -15.58 20.17 -5.69
C LEU A 47 -16.38 21.37 -6.21
N ILE A 48 -16.22 21.68 -7.49
CA ILE A 48 -17.02 22.67 -8.22
C ILE A 48 -17.62 21.96 -9.44
N ASN A 49 -18.94 21.93 -9.52
CA ASN A 49 -19.67 21.23 -10.60
C ASN A 49 -19.25 19.77 -10.76
N GLY A 50 -19.01 19.06 -9.65
CA GLY A 50 -18.60 17.65 -9.62
C GLY A 50 -17.14 17.37 -9.97
N ALA A 51 -16.32 18.40 -10.21
CA ALA A 51 -14.90 18.27 -10.50
C ALA A 51 -14.04 18.92 -9.41
N LEU A 52 -12.81 18.40 -9.22
CA LEU A 52 -11.86 18.99 -8.28
C LEU A 52 -11.65 20.47 -8.56
N ASN A 53 -11.79 21.30 -7.54
CA ASN A 53 -11.50 22.72 -7.61
C ASN A 53 -9.98 22.96 -7.82
N ALA A 54 -9.59 23.26 -9.03
CA ALA A 54 -8.19 23.51 -9.37
C ALA A 54 -7.54 24.63 -8.54
N LYS A 55 -8.33 25.54 -7.97
CA LYS A 55 -7.82 26.66 -7.16
C LYS A 55 -7.26 26.24 -5.80
N ILE A 56 -7.67 25.07 -5.27
CA ILE A 56 -7.17 24.57 -3.99
C ILE A 56 -5.89 23.75 -4.14
N VAL A 57 -5.58 23.28 -5.34
CA VAL A 57 -4.42 22.40 -5.60
C VAL A 57 -3.12 23.10 -5.20
N GLY A 58 -2.36 22.46 -4.31
CA GLY A 58 -1.07 22.96 -3.81
C GLY A 58 -1.14 24.21 -2.91
N GLN A 59 -2.33 24.66 -2.54
CA GLN A 59 -2.49 25.81 -1.65
C GLN A 59 -2.18 25.45 -0.19
N LYS A 60 -1.99 26.47 0.64
CA LYS A 60 -1.91 26.29 2.10
C LYS A 60 -3.29 26.01 2.68
N ALA A 61 -3.35 25.28 3.80
CA ALA A 61 -4.59 25.01 4.50
C ALA A 61 -5.36 26.30 4.89
N ALA A 62 -4.66 27.32 5.36
CA ALA A 62 -5.26 28.61 5.70
C ALA A 62 -5.88 29.31 4.47
N THR A 63 -5.25 29.24 3.30
CA THR A 63 -5.79 29.79 2.04
C THR A 63 -7.08 29.07 1.61
N ILE A 64 -7.10 27.73 1.76
CA ILE A 64 -8.30 26.94 1.45
C ILE A 64 -9.43 27.28 2.43
N ALA A 65 -9.09 27.44 3.71
CA ALA A 65 -10.05 27.87 4.74
C ALA A 65 -10.65 29.25 4.40
N GLU A 66 -9.83 30.20 3.99
CA GLU A 66 -10.30 31.53 3.53
C GLU A 66 -11.23 31.40 2.32
N MET A 67 -10.88 30.59 1.32
CA MET A 67 -11.76 30.32 0.16
C MET A 67 -13.11 29.71 0.58
N ALA A 68 -13.11 28.87 1.63
CA ALA A 68 -14.33 28.29 2.20
C ALA A 68 -15.10 29.26 3.12
N GLY A 69 -14.58 30.47 3.38
CA GLY A 69 -15.18 31.42 4.30
C GLY A 69 -15.15 30.97 5.75
N ILE A 70 -14.06 30.31 6.17
CA ILE A 70 -13.82 29.91 7.55
C ILE A 70 -12.49 30.50 8.06
N ALA A 71 -12.45 30.80 9.36
CA ALA A 71 -11.26 31.33 10.01
C ALA A 71 -10.52 30.21 10.75
N VAL A 72 -9.24 30.03 10.42
CA VAL A 72 -8.35 29.08 11.10
C VAL A 72 -7.04 29.78 11.48
N PRO A 73 -6.28 29.25 12.45
CA PRO A 73 -4.95 29.78 12.75
C PRO A 73 -4.06 29.81 11.49
N PRO A 74 -3.29 30.87 11.25
CA PRO A 74 -2.46 31.01 10.04
C PRO A 74 -1.42 29.91 9.84
N GLU A 75 -0.97 29.30 10.95
CA GLU A 75 -0.02 28.20 11.00
C GLU A 75 -0.66 26.83 10.74
N THR A 76 -1.97 26.75 10.52
CA THR A 76 -2.69 25.50 10.23
C THR A 76 -2.04 24.77 9.05
N LYS A 77 -1.66 23.52 9.29
CA LYS A 77 -0.95 22.69 8.29
C LYS A 77 -1.92 21.89 7.42
N ILE A 78 -2.97 21.33 8.03
CA ILE A 78 -3.95 20.46 7.38
C ILE A 78 -5.33 20.76 7.94
N LEU A 79 -6.34 20.82 7.07
CA LEU A 79 -7.75 20.81 7.45
C LEU A 79 -8.24 19.37 7.48
N ILE A 80 -8.80 18.92 8.60
CA ILE A 80 -9.31 17.56 8.75
C ILE A 80 -10.83 17.58 8.86
N GLY A 81 -11.49 16.88 7.94
CA GLY A 81 -12.91 16.58 8.01
C GLY A 81 -13.15 15.21 8.63
N GLU A 82 -13.83 15.17 9.77
CA GLU A 82 -14.35 13.92 10.33
C GLU A 82 -15.63 13.56 9.59
N VAL A 83 -15.57 12.52 8.76
CA VAL A 83 -16.67 12.09 7.89
C VAL A 83 -16.93 10.59 8.06
N GLU A 84 -18.16 10.16 7.79
CA GLU A 84 -18.58 8.76 7.98
C GLU A 84 -18.60 7.98 6.66
N SER A 85 -19.14 8.62 5.61
CA SER A 85 -19.29 7.98 4.31
C SER A 85 -17.98 7.95 3.54
N VAL A 86 -17.64 6.77 3.03
CA VAL A 86 -16.53 6.55 2.09
C VAL A 86 -17.00 6.51 0.64
N ASP A 87 -18.30 6.66 0.40
CA ASP A 87 -18.89 6.70 -0.93
C ASP A 87 -18.45 7.95 -1.70
N ILE A 88 -18.30 7.82 -3.00
CA ILE A 88 -17.84 8.91 -3.88
C ILE A 88 -18.80 10.11 -3.91
N SER A 89 -20.02 9.98 -3.40
CA SER A 89 -20.92 11.12 -3.22
C SER A 89 -20.51 12.05 -2.06
N GLU A 90 -19.59 11.62 -1.20
CA GLU A 90 -18.97 12.46 -0.16
C GLU A 90 -17.75 13.18 -0.75
N GLU A 91 -17.75 14.50 -0.77
CA GLU A 91 -16.68 15.30 -1.37
C GLU A 91 -15.30 15.05 -0.72
N PHE A 92 -15.27 14.72 0.58
CA PHE A 92 -14.03 14.36 1.27
C PHE A 92 -13.47 13.01 0.85
N ALA A 93 -14.26 12.14 0.20
CA ALA A 93 -13.77 10.85 -0.31
C ALA A 93 -12.93 11.01 -1.59
N HIS A 94 -13.09 12.12 -2.31
CA HIS A 94 -12.35 12.39 -3.54
C HIS A 94 -10.87 12.70 -3.31
N GLU A 95 -10.06 12.60 -4.37
CA GLU A 95 -8.73 13.18 -4.41
C GLU A 95 -8.81 14.71 -4.34
N LYS A 96 -7.99 15.32 -3.50
CA LYS A 96 -8.05 16.76 -3.23
C LYS A 96 -6.79 17.52 -3.62
N LEU A 97 -5.67 16.84 -3.81
CA LEU A 97 -4.35 17.40 -4.17
C LEU A 97 -4.00 18.66 -3.35
N SER A 98 -4.37 18.64 -2.08
CA SER A 98 -4.30 19.79 -1.18
C SER A 98 -4.22 19.32 0.29
N PRO A 99 -3.85 20.18 1.24
CA PRO A 99 -3.80 19.82 2.65
C PRO A 99 -5.20 19.76 3.30
N VAL A 100 -6.11 19.03 2.67
CA VAL A 100 -7.44 18.68 3.17
C VAL A 100 -7.53 17.18 3.29
N LEU A 101 -7.76 16.64 4.48
CA LEU A 101 -7.74 15.23 4.79
C LEU A 101 -9.10 14.76 5.30
N ALA A 102 -9.60 13.66 4.78
CA ALA A 102 -10.73 12.95 5.38
C ALA A 102 -10.26 12.07 6.54
N MET A 103 -10.98 12.07 7.65
CA MET A 103 -10.70 11.16 8.77
C MET A 103 -11.93 10.32 9.09
N TYR A 104 -11.76 9.01 8.94
CA TYR A 104 -12.80 8.01 9.17
C TYR A 104 -12.52 7.24 10.46
N LYS A 105 -13.59 6.82 11.12
CA LYS A 105 -13.53 5.92 12.27
C LYS A 105 -13.91 4.51 11.85
N ALA A 106 -13.23 3.50 12.41
CA ALA A 106 -13.58 2.10 12.25
C ALA A 106 -13.57 1.38 13.59
N LYS A 107 -14.53 0.49 13.82
CA LYS A 107 -14.63 -0.31 15.05
C LYS A 107 -13.63 -1.46 15.05
N THR A 108 -13.38 -2.05 13.90
CA THR A 108 -12.50 -3.20 13.73
C THR A 108 -11.47 -2.96 12.63
N PHE A 109 -10.42 -3.78 12.63
CA PHE A 109 -9.42 -3.74 11.56
C PHE A 109 -10.03 -4.10 10.20
N ASP A 110 -10.98 -5.03 10.16
CA ASP A 110 -11.67 -5.43 8.94
C ASP A 110 -12.54 -4.31 8.38
N GLU A 111 -13.23 -3.58 9.23
CA GLU A 111 -13.98 -2.38 8.81
C GLU A 111 -13.04 -1.30 8.26
N ALA A 112 -11.86 -1.13 8.88
CA ALA A 112 -10.87 -0.18 8.39
C ALA A 112 -10.35 -0.57 7.01
N ILE A 113 -10.08 -1.85 6.77
CA ILE A 113 -9.71 -2.37 5.45
C ILE A 113 -10.83 -2.11 4.44
N ALA A 114 -12.07 -2.48 4.76
CA ALA A 114 -13.20 -2.31 3.85
C ALA A 114 -13.40 -0.84 3.43
N LYS A 115 -13.28 0.09 4.37
CA LYS A 115 -13.31 1.53 4.07
C LYS A 115 -12.17 1.96 3.15
N ALA A 116 -10.96 1.47 3.41
CA ALA A 116 -9.79 1.78 2.59
C ALA A 116 -9.91 1.17 1.17
N GLU A 117 -10.43 -0.05 1.04
CA GLU A 117 -10.68 -0.67 -0.27
C GLU A 117 -11.68 0.14 -1.10
N GLN A 118 -12.77 0.60 -0.49
CA GLN A 118 -13.78 1.42 -1.17
C GLN A 118 -13.16 2.73 -1.65
N LEU A 119 -12.42 3.44 -0.79
CA LEU A 119 -11.74 4.68 -1.15
C LEU A 119 -10.73 4.49 -2.29
N VAL A 120 -10.00 3.37 -2.30
CA VAL A 120 -9.08 3.02 -3.40
C VAL A 120 -9.84 2.68 -4.67
N ALA A 121 -10.98 1.98 -4.57
CA ALA A 121 -11.81 1.64 -5.73
C ALA A 121 -12.37 2.88 -6.42
N ASP A 122 -12.88 3.82 -5.64
CA ASP A 122 -13.50 5.05 -6.14
C ASP A 122 -12.46 6.10 -6.57
N GLY A 123 -11.33 6.18 -5.86
CA GLY A 123 -10.23 7.09 -6.17
C GLY A 123 -9.31 6.63 -7.31
N GLY A 124 -9.44 5.37 -7.74
CA GLY A 124 -8.61 4.75 -8.77
C GLY A 124 -7.59 3.76 -8.21
N TYR A 125 -7.65 2.54 -8.75
CA TYR A 125 -6.75 1.45 -8.37
C TYR A 125 -5.29 1.69 -8.75
N GLY A 126 -4.39 1.00 -8.04
CA GLY A 126 -3.01 0.79 -8.44
C GLY A 126 -2.00 1.73 -7.81
N HIS A 127 -2.41 2.82 -7.16
CA HIS A 127 -1.46 3.83 -6.70
C HIS A 127 -0.71 3.40 -5.41
N THR A 128 -1.09 3.90 -4.25
CA THR A 128 -0.32 3.73 -3.00
C THR A 128 -1.26 3.66 -1.80
N SER A 129 -0.97 2.76 -0.88
CA SER A 129 -1.61 2.70 0.43
C SER A 129 -0.56 2.63 1.55
N ALA A 130 -0.90 3.12 2.73
CA ALA A 130 -0.04 3.07 3.91
C ALA A 130 -0.79 2.45 5.08
N LEU A 131 -0.08 1.65 5.87
CA LEU A 131 -0.58 1.03 7.09
C LEU A 131 0.34 1.37 8.26
N TYR A 132 -0.20 1.95 9.32
CA TYR A 132 0.49 2.21 10.57
C TYR A 132 0.09 1.15 11.59
N ILE A 133 1.03 0.29 11.95
CA ILE A 133 0.77 -0.90 12.76
C ILE A 133 2.02 -1.33 13.53
N ASP A 134 1.85 -2.10 14.61
CA ASP A 134 2.95 -2.83 15.21
C ASP A 134 3.46 -3.91 14.24
N THR A 135 4.75 -3.85 13.89
CA THR A 135 5.36 -4.76 12.90
C THR A 135 5.39 -6.23 13.31
N ARG A 136 5.00 -6.55 14.54
CA ARG A 136 4.79 -7.92 15.02
C ARG A 136 3.47 -8.52 14.55
N GLU A 137 2.50 -7.69 14.18
CA GLU A 137 1.17 -8.07 13.68
C GLU A 137 1.21 -8.51 12.19
N LYS A 138 1.99 -9.57 11.89
CA LYS A 138 2.25 -10.03 10.52
C LYS A 138 0.99 -10.38 9.75
N GLU A 139 0.08 -11.12 10.38
CA GLU A 139 -1.19 -11.53 9.76
C GLU A 139 -2.05 -10.32 9.31
N LYS A 140 -2.09 -9.26 10.11
CA LYS A 140 -2.82 -8.03 9.75
C LYS A 140 -2.13 -7.29 8.60
N MET A 141 -0.80 -7.27 8.57
CA MET A 141 -0.06 -6.67 7.45
C MET A 141 -0.32 -7.45 6.15
N GLU A 142 -0.27 -8.79 6.20
CA GLU A 142 -0.57 -9.65 5.06
C GLU A 142 -2.02 -9.49 4.59
N LYS A 143 -2.97 -9.42 5.53
CA LYS A 143 -4.38 -9.18 5.22
C LYS A 143 -4.60 -7.85 4.52
N HIS A 144 -4.00 -6.77 5.02
CA HIS A 144 -4.05 -5.46 4.37
C HIS A 144 -3.42 -5.51 2.98
N ALA A 145 -2.24 -6.12 2.86
CA ALA A 145 -1.54 -6.22 1.58
C ALA A 145 -2.32 -7.02 0.52
N ALA A 146 -3.03 -8.07 0.94
CA ALA A 146 -3.87 -8.88 0.05
C ALA A 146 -5.14 -8.13 -0.41
N ALA A 147 -5.71 -7.28 0.47
CA ALA A 147 -6.92 -6.53 0.17
C ALA A 147 -6.66 -5.32 -0.74
N MET A 148 -5.60 -4.55 -0.48
CA MET A 148 -5.34 -3.29 -1.18
C MET A 148 -4.88 -3.51 -2.63
N LYS A 149 -5.68 -3.08 -3.58
CA LYS A 149 -5.32 -3.07 -5.01
C LYS A 149 -4.44 -1.86 -5.35
N THR A 150 -3.30 -1.77 -4.69
CA THR A 150 -2.29 -0.74 -4.89
C THR A 150 -0.92 -1.37 -5.14
N CYS A 151 -0.12 -0.80 -6.04
CA CYS A 151 1.21 -1.32 -6.38
C CYS A 151 2.26 -1.04 -5.29
N ARG A 152 1.99 -0.09 -4.42
CA ARG A 152 2.86 0.29 -3.29
C ARG A 152 2.07 0.20 -2.00
N ILE A 153 2.57 -0.61 -1.08
CA ILE A 153 2.03 -0.74 0.27
C ILE A 153 3.15 -0.38 1.24
N LEU A 154 2.95 0.68 1.99
CA LEU A 154 3.94 1.23 2.90
C LEU A 154 3.56 0.88 4.34
N ILE A 155 4.53 0.45 5.12
CA ILE A 155 4.33 0.15 6.54
C ILE A 155 5.04 1.22 7.37
N ASN A 156 4.29 1.86 8.26
CA ASN A 156 4.78 2.89 9.18
C ASN A 156 5.56 4.03 8.50
N THR A 157 5.16 4.37 7.29
CA THR A 157 5.82 5.39 6.48
C THR A 157 4.78 6.27 5.81
N PRO A 158 4.98 7.60 5.80
CA PRO A 158 4.11 8.51 5.08
C PRO A 158 4.03 8.15 3.59
N SER A 159 2.82 8.15 3.05
CA SER A 159 2.55 7.69 1.68
C SER A 159 3.28 8.52 0.63
N SER A 160 3.22 9.85 0.74
CA SER A 160 3.90 10.75 -0.19
C SER A 160 5.42 10.54 -0.20
N GLN A 161 6.03 10.41 0.97
CA GLN A 161 7.48 10.24 1.10
C GLN A 161 7.92 8.83 0.68
N GLY A 162 7.23 7.80 1.15
CA GLY A 162 7.58 6.42 0.84
C GLY A 162 7.26 6.04 -0.60
N GLY A 163 6.17 6.55 -1.17
CA GLY A 163 5.75 6.25 -2.53
C GLY A 163 6.76 6.65 -3.60
N ILE A 164 7.41 7.78 -3.45
CA ILE A 164 8.47 8.25 -4.38
C ILE A 164 9.78 7.46 -4.27
N GLY A 165 9.91 6.60 -3.26
CA GLY A 165 11.07 5.74 -3.05
C GLY A 165 12.26 6.41 -2.36
N ASP A 166 13.20 5.56 -1.94
CA ASP A 166 14.42 5.97 -1.24
C ASP A 166 15.55 5.00 -1.60
N LEU A 167 16.76 5.51 -1.73
CA LEU A 167 17.94 4.71 -2.02
C LEU A 167 18.39 3.83 -0.85
N TYR A 168 18.02 4.16 0.38
CA TYR A 168 18.60 3.55 1.58
C TYR A 168 17.64 2.63 2.34
N ASN A 169 16.38 3.02 2.49
CA ASN A 169 15.44 2.38 3.40
C ASN A 169 14.35 1.55 2.72
N PHE A 170 14.10 1.77 1.43
CA PHE A 170 13.01 1.13 0.70
C PHE A 170 13.52 0.34 -0.50
N LYS A 171 12.85 -0.75 -0.82
CA LYS A 171 13.03 -1.45 -2.10
C LYS A 171 12.44 -0.68 -3.30
N LEU A 172 11.81 0.45 -3.05
CA LEU A 172 11.25 1.31 -4.08
C LEU A 172 12.32 2.25 -4.61
N VAL A 173 12.60 2.17 -5.89
CA VAL A 173 13.55 3.05 -6.57
C VAL A 173 13.02 4.48 -6.56
N PRO A 174 13.86 5.49 -6.28
CA PRO A 174 13.45 6.90 -6.34
C PRO A 174 12.88 7.28 -7.70
N SER A 175 11.66 7.79 -7.71
CA SER A 175 10.99 8.23 -8.93
C SER A 175 9.84 9.18 -8.61
N LEU A 176 9.57 10.11 -9.51
CA LEU A 176 8.35 10.92 -9.50
C LEU A 176 7.28 10.39 -10.47
N THR A 177 7.60 9.33 -11.20
CA THR A 177 6.66 8.63 -12.09
C THR A 177 6.35 7.27 -11.48
N LEU A 178 5.14 7.12 -10.95
CA LEU A 178 4.72 5.94 -10.19
C LEU A 178 3.74 5.12 -11.03
N GLY A 179 4.18 3.94 -11.47
CA GLY A 179 3.32 3.02 -12.20
C GLY A 179 2.22 2.44 -11.32
N CYS A 180 1.01 2.36 -11.84
CA CYS A 180 -0.17 1.83 -11.14
C CYS A 180 -0.58 0.43 -11.63
N GLY A 181 0.23 -0.20 -12.47
CA GLY A 181 0.00 -1.54 -13.00
C GLY A 181 -1.28 -1.68 -13.81
N SER A 182 -1.69 -2.90 -14.06
CA SER A 182 -2.93 -3.20 -14.79
C SER A 182 -4.18 -2.68 -14.06
N TRP A 183 -4.18 -2.62 -12.73
CA TRP A 183 -5.26 -2.04 -11.95
C TRP A 183 -5.52 -0.56 -12.31
N GLY A 184 -4.45 0.22 -12.49
CA GLY A 184 -4.53 1.63 -12.88
C GLY A 184 -4.43 1.87 -14.40
N GLY A 185 -4.58 0.83 -15.22
CA GLY A 185 -4.48 0.94 -16.68
C GLY A 185 -3.07 1.25 -17.19
N ASN A 186 -2.04 0.94 -16.42
CA ASN A 186 -0.64 1.19 -16.76
C ASN A 186 0.10 -0.09 -17.17
N SER A 187 1.12 0.05 -18.02
CA SER A 187 2.02 -1.04 -18.39
C SER A 187 3.08 -1.34 -17.32
N VAL A 188 3.27 -0.45 -16.35
CA VAL A 188 4.28 -0.55 -15.30
C VAL A 188 3.63 -0.51 -13.93
N SER A 189 4.01 -1.43 -13.04
CA SER A 189 3.51 -1.53 -11.66
C SER A 189 4.52 -1.06 -10.60
N GLU A 190 5.63 -0.51 -11.02
CA GLU A 190 6.72 -0.08 -10.13
C GLU A 190 7.09 1.39 -10.37
N ASN A 191 8.02 1.91 -9.56
CA ASN A 191 8.56 3.23 -9.75
C ASN A 191 9.38 3.27 -11.04
N VAL A 192 9.04 4.18 -11.95
CA VAL A 192 9.65 4.23 -13.29
C VAL A 192 11.08 4.75 -13.20
N GLY A 193 12.02 4.00 -13.76
CA GLY A 193 13.43 4.34 -13.83
C GLY A 193 13.99 4.12 -15.24
N VAL A 194 15.29 4.28 -15.39
CA VAL A 194 16.00 4.19 -16.67
C VAL A 194 15.72 2.89 -17.43
N LYS A 195 15.56 1.76 -16.72
CA LYS A 195 15.26 0.46 -17.36
C LYS A 195 13.97 0.44 -18.17
N HIS A 196 13.03 1.36 -17.90
CA HIS A 196 11.76 1.48 -18.63
C HIS A 196 11.87 2.33 -19.89
N LEU A 197 13.00 3.03 -20.07
CA LEU A 197 13.27 3.92 -21.19
C LEU A 197 14.20 3.29 -22.22
N ILE A 198 14.70 2.08 -21.97
CA ILE A 198 15.60 1.35 -22.86
C ILE A 198 14.92 0.11 -23.42
N ASN A 199 15.29 -0.25 -24.63
CA ASN A 199 14.88 -1.50 -25.24
C ASN A 199 15.89 -2.61 -24.91
N ILE A 200 15.45 -3.62 -24.18
CA ILE A 200 16.26 -4.80 -23.88
C ILE A 200 16.06 -5.82 -25.00
N LYS A 201 17.16 -6.21 -25.66
CA LYS A 201 17.16 -7.27 -26.67
C LYS A 201 17.70 -8.54 -26.07
N THR A 202 16.98 -9.63 -26.26
CA THR A 202 17.45 -10.96 -25.87
C THR A 202 18.01 -11.67 -27.10
N VAL A 203 19.27 -12.12 -27.01
CA VAL A 203 19.87 -13.02 -28.01
C VAL A 203 19.82 -14.42 -27.43
N ALA A 204 19.07 -15.29 -28.08
CA ALA A 204 18.90 -16.68 -27.65
C ALA A 204 19.50 -17.59 -28.73
N GLU A 205 20.47 -18.42 -28.35
CA GLU A 205 21.05 -19.45 -29.19
C GLU A 205 20.55 -20.82 -28.76
N ARG A 206 20.09 -21.62 -29.72
CA ARG A 206 19.76 -23.01 -29.45
C ARG A 206 21.03 -23.83 -29.42
N ARG A 207 21.30 -24.51 -28.33
CA ARG A 207 22.42 -25.46 -28.18
C ARG A 207 21.89 -26.88 -28.37
N GLU A 208 22.01 -27.40 -29.55
CA GLU A 208 21.44 -28.69 -29.95
C GLU A 208 22.11 -29.90 -29.27
N ASN A 209 23.37 -29.78 -28.89
CA ASN A 209 24.16 -30.88 -28.33
C ASN A 209 24.38 -30.78 -26.82
N MET A 210 23.61 -29.94 -26.10
CA MET A 210 23.76 -29.82 -24.68
C MET A 210 22.70 -30.64 -23.97
N LEU A 211 23.08 -31.76 -23.40
CA LEU A 211 22.32 -32.45 -22.37
C LEU A 211 22.63 -31.78 -21.03
N TRP A 212 21.64 -31.16 -20.42
CA TRP A 212 21.80 -30.68 -19.05
C TRP A 212 20.77 -31.33 -18.15
N ILE A 213 21.20 -31.67 -16.96
CA ILE A 213 20.37 -32.26 -15.93
C ILE A 213 20.18 -31.21 -14.86
N ARG A 214 18.94 -30.90 -14.53
CA ARG A 214 18.63 -30.11 -13.35
C ARG A 214 18.55 -31.06 -12.16
N THR A 215 19.52 -30.99 -11.27
CA THR A 215 19.47 -31.71 -10.00
C THR A 215 18.52 -31.04 -9.05
N PRO A 216 17.89 -31.77 -8.13
CA PRO A 216 17.15 -31.20 -7.01
C PRO A 216 18.02 -30.23 -6.21
N GLU A 217 17.38 -29.30 -5.55
CA GLU A 217 18.05 -28.31 -4.68
C GLU A 217 18.89 -28.96 -3.57
N LYS A 218 18.48 -30.16 -3.13
CA LYS A 218 19.23 -30.99 -2.18
C LYS A 218 19.29 -32.45 -2.64
N VAL A 219 20.47 -33.00 -2.56
CA VAL A 219 20.74 -34.42 -2.79
C VAL A 219 21.47 -35.01 -1.57
N TYR A 220 20.87 -35.99 -0.91
CA TYR A 220 21.48 -36.71 0.21
C TYR A 220 22.13 -37.98 -0.34
N PHE A 221 23.45 -38.05 -0.24
CA PHE A 221 24.21 -39.16 -0.78
C PHE A 221 25.15 -39.77 0.30
N LYS A 222 24.62 -40.71 1.07
CA LYS A 222 25.40 -41.50 2.03
C LYS A 222 24.53 -42.63 2.57
N LYS A 223 25.15 -43.78 2.92
CA LYS A 223 24.45 -44.85 3.66
C LYS A 223 23.85 -44.27 4.96
N GLY A 224 22.56 -44.50 5.19
CA GLY A 224 21.85 -44.03 6.37
C GLY A 224 21.41 -42.56 6.34
N CYS A 225 21.43 -41.88 5.17
CA CYS A 225 20.97 -40.50 5.06
C CYS A 225 19.43 -40.34 5.00
N LEU A 226 18.68 -41.40 4.74
CA LEU A 226 17.22 -41.32 4.63
C LEU A 226 16.54 -40.79 5.90
N PRO A 227 16.86 -41.29 7.12
CA PRO A 227 16.28 -40.73 8.35
C PRO A 227 16.55 -39.21 8.51
N VAL A 228 17.75 -38.77 8.15
CA VAL A 228 18.13 -37.35 8.22
C VAL A 228 17.31 -36.51 7.23
N ALA A 229 17.13 -37.01 6.00
CA ALA A 229 16.33 -36.34 5.00
C ALA A 229 14.85 -36.24 5.41
N LEU A 230 14.31 -37.31 6.02
CA LEU A 230 12.93 -37.31 6.51
C LEU A 230 12.73 -36.38 7.72
N ASP A 231 13.71 -36.34 8.62
CA ASP A 231 13.68 -35.39 9.75
C ASP A 231 13.70 -33.94 9.24
N GLU A 232 14.57 -33.60 8.30
CA GLU A 232 14.62 -32.27 7.71
C GLU A 232 13.33 -31.91 6.97
N LEU A 233 12.67 -32.85 6.30
CA LEU A 233 11.35 -32.66 5.71
C LEU A 233 10.31 -32.20 6.74
N GLY A 234 10.35 -32.79 7.94
CA GLY A 234 9.44 -32.45 9.03
C GLY A 234 9.82 -31.15 9.75
N THR A 235 11.07 -31.03 10.16
CA THR A 235 11.54 -29.97 11.07
C THR A 235 11.85 -28.66 10.36
N VAL A 236 12.46 -28.70 9.18
CA VAL A 236 12.91 -27.51 8.43
C VAL A 236 11.90 -27.12 7.34
N MET A 237 11.44 -28.12 6.57
CA MET A 237 10.53 -27.86 5.44
C MET A 237 9.04 -27.90 5.84
N HIS A 238 8.74 -28.28 7.08
CA HIS A 238 7.38 -28.38 7.64
C HIS A 238 6.41 -29.23 6.81
N LYS A 239 6.92 -30.29 6.16
CA LYS A 239 6.12 -31.24 5.37
C LYS A 239 5.74 -32.45 6.20
N LYS A 240 4.45 -32.84 6.14
CA LYS A 240 3.92 -34.00 6.89
C LYS A 240 3.70 -35.23 6.01
N ARG A 241 3.85 -35.10 4.71
CA ARG A 241 3.68 -36.20 3.74
C ARG A 241 4.70 -36.06 2.63
N CYS A 242 5.27 -37.17 2.21
CA CYS A 242 6.14 -37.24 1.04
C CYS A 242 5.68 -38.35 0.10
N PHE A 243 6.01 -38.21 -1.17
CA PHE A 243 5.83 -39.26 -2.17
C PHE A 243 7.19 -39.82 -2.48
N ILE A 244 7.34 -41.15 -2.29
CA ILE A 244 8.61 -41.84 -2.51
C ILE A 244 8.53 -42.56 -3.86
N VAL A 245 9.49 -42.27 -4.72
CA VAL A 245 9.74 -43.02 -5.96
C VAL A 245 10.95 -43.88 -5.78
N THR A 246 10.78 -45.21 -5.96
CA THR A 246 11.84 -46.17 -5.82
C THR A 246 11.64 -47.34 -6.83
N ASP A 247 12.64 -48.15 -7.00
CA ASP A 247 12.52 -49.36 -7.83
C ASP A 247 11.92 -50.55 -7.06
N SER A 248 11.50 -51.58 -7.79
CA SER A 248 10.86 -52.76 -7.23
C SER A 248 11.79 -53.61 -6.38
N PHE A 249 13.09 -53.55 -6.61
CA PHE A 249 14.09 -54.32 -5.83
C PHE A 249 14.24 -53.69 -4.42
N LEU A 250 14.47 -52.40 -4.34
CA LEU A 250 14.58 -51.70 -3.07
C LEU A 250 13.30 -51.81 -2.24
N TYR A 251 12.15 -51.64 -2.88
CA TYR A 251 10.85 -51.78 -2.20
C TYR A 251 10.62 -53.16 -1.62
N LYS A 252 10.89 -54.23 -2.40
CA LYS A 252 10.69 -55.63 -1.94
C LYS A 252 11.65 -56.04 -0.85
N ASN A 253 12.83 -55.47 -0.80
CA ASN A 253 13.86 -55.79 0.22
C ASN A 253 13.81 -54.86 1.45
N GLY A 254 12.83 -53.96 1.53
CA GLY A 254 12.63 -53.12 2.71
C GLY A 254 13.66 -52.01 2.90
N TYR A 255 14.22 -51.50 1.81
CA TYR A 255 15.15 -50.36 1.85
C TYR A 255 14.44 -49.04 1.72
#